data_c03bc4c4b934c00d2abc4d33104889cc
#
_entry.id   c03bc4c4b934c00d2abc4d33104889cc
#
_cell.length_a   1.000
_cell.length_b   1.000
_cell.length_c   1.000
_cell.angle_alpha   90.00
_cell.angle_beta   90.00
_cell.angle_gamma   90.00
#
_symmetry.space_group_name_H-M   'P 1'
#
loop_
_entity.id
_entity.type
_entity.pdbx_description
1 polymer ?
#
loop_
_entity_poly.entity_id
_entity_poly.type
_entity_poly.pdbx_seq_one_letter_code
_entity_poly.pdbx_strand_id
1 'polypeptide(L)'
;MLAVVPAHSGERLTGTWGVSQIEGAGGGGLVPWALITGSGSRDAVGAIAFATRTRTQGGFGLNVAGAAVGLHDTVEASLTQWRFGLSDTVPGQSLKLNIVGLKWRVFGDTVYDQDKPWPQLAIGAQFKHNPAFGIPAALGAAHARDTDFYVAATKVWLAGLGGFNTLANLSLRSTRANQFGLLGFGGPLSDRRSWRAEASLAVLLRDDLALGGEWRDKPNNLASFREERAADLFAAWFVNRHLSLTLAWVDLGNIANKPSQRGAYLSLQGAL
;
A
#
# COMPACT_ATOMS: atom_id res chain seq x y z
N MET A 1 26.01 21.68 0.13
CA MET A 1 26.75 20.51 0.61
C MET A 1 25.72 19.63 1.30
N LEU A 2 25.19 18.60 0.61
CA LEU A 2 24.28 17.63 1.21
C LEU A 2 25.12 16.70 2.09
N ALA A 3 24.91 16.76 3.40
CA ALA A 3 25.53 15.82 4.31
C ALA A 3 24.93 14.42 4.04
N VAL A 4 25.76 13.49 3.55
CA VAL A 4 25.41 12.08 3.47
C VAL A 4 25.38 11.56 4.91
N VAL A 5 24.18 11.47 5.49
CA VAL A 5 23.99 10.78 6.77
C VAL A 5 24.19 9.29 6.49
N PRO A 6 25.15 8.61 7.13
CA PRO A 6 25.31 7.18 6.93
C PRO A 6 24.04 6.47 7.43
N ALA A 7 23.37 5.72 6.56
CA ALA A 7 22.29 4.84 6.94
C ALA A 7 22.88 3.73 7.83
N HIS A 8 22.67 3.82 9.13
CA HIS A 8 22.97 2.73 10.04
C HIS A 8 21.81 1.73 9.94
N SER A 9 22.13 0.46 9.73
CA SER A 9 21.15 -0.62 9.81
C SER A 9 20.52 -0.60 11.22
N GLY A 10 19.24 -0.19 11.31
CA GLY A 10 18.57 0.00 12.58
C GLY A 10 18.47 -1.28 13.42
N GLU A 11 18.35 -1.12 14.72
CA GLU A 11 18.23 -2.20 15.70
C GLU A 11 16.80 -2.74 15.83
N ARG A 12 15.89 -2.42 14.91
CA ARG A 12 14.50 -2.91 14.96
C ARG A 12 14.44 -4.40 14.66
N LEU A 13 13.57 -5.10 15.38
CA LEU A 13 13.27 -6.51 15.13
C LEU A 13 12.72 -6.68 13.72
N THR A 14 13.15 -7.73 13.04
CA THR A 14 12.73 -8.08 11.68
C THR A 14 11.20 -8.11 11.57
N GLY A 15 10.64 -7.50 10.52
CA GLY A 15 9.21 -7.46 10.28
C GLY A 15 8.43 -6.33 10.97
N THR A 16 9.02 -5.61 11.93
CA THR A 16 8.29 -4.57 12.69
C THR A 16 7.96 -3.30 11.89
N TRP A 17 8.51 -3.13 10.69
CA TRP A 17 8.21 -2.03 9.76
C TRP A 17 7.23 -2.41 8.65
N GLY A 18 6.72 -3.66 8.67
CA GLY A 18 5.82 -4.16 7.63
C GLY A 18 6.49 -4.43 6.29
N VAL A 19 5.71 -4.44 5.23
CA VAL A 19 6.17 -4.53 3.84
C VAL A 19 5.81 -3.27 3.08
N SER A 20 6.20 -3.17 1.81
CA SER A 20 5.83 -2.03 0.97
C SER A 20 4.41 -2.22 0.42
N GLN A 21 3.54 -1.30 0.74
CA GLN A 21 2.24 -1.17 0.08
C GLN A 21 2.44 -0.74 -1.37
N ILE A 22 1.60 -1.19 -2.30
CA ILE A 22 1.73 -0.91 -3.74
C ILE A 22 1.80 0.59 -4.08
N GLU A 23 1.25 1.48 -3.25
CA GLU A 23 1.32 2.94 -3.42
C GLU A 23 2.54 3.56 -2.70
N GLY A 24 3.42 2.74 -2.11
CA GLY A 24 4.73 3.15 -1.57
C GLY A 24 4.79 3.36 -0.06
N ALA A 25 3.68 3.43 0.63
CA ALA A 25 3.66 3.54 2.08
C ALA A 25 4.11 2.22 2.75
N GLY A 26 4.71 2.29 3.92
CA GLY A 26 4.90 1.13 4.78
C GLY A 26 3.55 0.58 5.23
N GLY A 27 3.36 -0.75 5.14
CA GLY A 27 2.07 -1.36 5.47
C GLY A 27 2.01 -2.84 5.12
N GLY A 28 0.85 -3.28 4.66
CA GLY A 28 0.66 -4.54 3.96
C GLY A 28 0.85 -4.37 2.45
N GLY A 29 0.34 -5.28 1.64
CA GLY A 29 0.44 -5.17 0.18
C GLY A 29 -0.50 -4.12 -0.42
N LEU A 30 -1.75 -4.05 0.08
CA LEU A 30 -2.81 -3.18 -0.43
C LEU A 30 -3.12 -1.99 0.49
N VAL A 31 -2.92 -2.12 1.80
CA VAL A 31 -3.39 -1.19 2.82
C VAL A 31 -2.20 -0.53 3.53
N PRO A 32 -2.16 0.82 3.68
CA PRO A 32 -1.14 1.48 4.48
C PRO A 32 -1.39 1.22 5.97
N TRP A 33 -0.33 0.89 6.70
CA TRP A 33 -0.38 0.77 8.16
C TRP A 33 0.20 2.02 8.83
N ALA A 34 -0.06 2.17 10.12
CA ALA A 34 0.52 3.28 10.87
C ALA A 34 2.04 3.15 11.09
N LEU A 35 2.65 2.03 10.71
CA LEU A 35 4.08 1.78 10.78
C LEU A 35 4.86 2.72 9.84
N ILE A 36 6.04 3.13 10.26
CA ILE A 36 7.00 3.85 9.44
C ILE A 36 7.95 2.84 8.80
N THR A 37 8.16 2.98 7.49
CA THR A 37 8.98 2.07 6.69
C THR A 37 10.46 2.11 7.06
N GLY A 38 11.16 1.00 6.78
CA GLY A 38 12.59 0.85 6.97
C GLY A 38 12.98 0.42 8.37
N SER A 39 14.21 -0.07 8.52
CA SER A 39 14.75 -0.62 9.77
C SER A 39 15.20 0.44 10.78
N GLY A 40 15.09 1.74 10.44
CA GLY A 40 15.53 2.85 11.31
C GLY A 40 14.77 2.92 12.62
N SER A 41 15.49 3.01 13.73
CA SER A 41 14.95 3.29 15.05
C SER A 41 14.58 4.77 15.21
N ARG A 42 14.19 5.19 16.42
CA ARG A 42 13.86 6.59 16.73
C ARG A 42 15.02 7.58 16.48
N ASP A 43 16.25 7.09 16.48
CA ASP A 43 17.46 7.90 16.28
C ASP A 43 18.11 7.65 14.90
N ALA A 44 17.45 6.87 14.03
CA ALA A 44 18.02 6.43 12.77
C ALA A 44 17.10 6.75 11.57
N VAL A 45 17.69 6.69 10.39
CA VAL A 45 17.02 6.77 9.10
C VAL A 45 16.99 5.37 8.50
N GLY A 46 15.81 4.90 8.12
CA GLY A 46 15.65 3.67 7.34
C GLY A 46 15.23 4.00 5.92
N ALA A 47 15.66 3.20 4.97
CA ALA A 47 15.25 3.34 3.56
C ALA A 47 14.86 1.97 3.01
N ILE A 48 13.93 1.97 2.05
CA ILE A 48 13.56 0.79 1.30
C ILE A 48 13.49 1.09 -0.19
N ALA A 49 13.74 0.07 -0.99
CA ALA A 49 13.36 0.04 -2.40
C ALA A 49 12.59 -1.25 -2.66
N PHE A 50 11.59 -1.21 -3.53
CA PHE A 50 10.77 -2.38 -3.80
C PHE A 50 10.32 -2.45 -5.25
N ALA A 51 10.03 -3.69 -5.68
CA ALA A 51 9.41 -3.98 -6.96
C ALA A 51 8.30 -4.99 -6.76
N THR A 52 7.13 -4.71 -7.33
CA THR A 52 5.95 -5.56 -7.23
C THR A 52 5.40 -5.89 -8.60
N ARG A 53 4.99 -7.13 -8.79
CA ARG A 53 4.30 -7.60 -9.98
C ARG A 53 3.01 -8.32 -9.60
N THR A 54 1.91 -7.92 -10.26
CA THR A 54 0.62 -8.60 -10.14
C THR A 54 0.15 -9.03 -11.51
N ARG A 55 -0.43 -10.23 -11.59
CA ARG A 55 -1.08 -10.76 -12.79
C ARG A 55 -2.44 -11.30 -12.43
N THR A 56 -3.48 -10.88 -13.17
CA THR A 56 -4.84 -11.40 -12.98
C THR A 56 -5.23 -12.39 -14.07
N GLN A 57 -6.25 -13.18 -13.80
CA GLN A 57 -6.80 -14.19 -14.72
C GLN A 57 -7.31 -13.56 -16.04
N GLY A 58 -7.72 -12.27 -16.05
CA GLY A 58 -8.11 -11.52 -17.25
C GLY A 58 -6.92 -11.02 -18.08
N GLY A 59 -5.69 -11.45 -17.77
CA GLY A 59 -4.47 -11.06 -18.48
C GLY A 59 -3.95 -9.67 -18.13
N PHE A 60 -4.59 -8.93 -17.21
CA PHE A 60 -4.08 -7.65 -16.73
C PHE A 60 -2.81 -7.84 -15.91
N GLY A 61 -1.85 -6.95 -16.11
CA GLY A 61 -0.58 -6.97 -15.40
C GLY A 61 -0.24 -5.62 -14.81
N LEU A 62 0.04 -5.57 -13.51
CA LEU A 62 0.56 -4.39 -12.84
C LEU A 62 2.03 -4.63 -12.48
N ASN A 63 2.90 -3.70 -12.89
CA ASN A 63 4.27 -3.60 -12.40
C ASN A 63 4.40 -2.30 -11.61
N VAL A 64 4.97 -2.41 -10.44
CA VAL A 64 5.22 -1.29 -9.52
C VAL A 64 6.71 -1.27 -9.18
N ALA A 65 7.29 -0.09 -9.11
CA ALA A 65 8.60 0.12 -8.53
C ALA A 65 8.56 1.37 -7.66
N GLY A 66 9.23 1.35 -6.53
CA GLY A 66 9.23 2.47 -5.61
C GLY A 66 10.34 2.42 -4.60
N ALA A 67 10.46 3.53 -3.87
CA ALA A 67 11.36 3.68 -2.74
C ALA A 67 10.69 4.55 -1.67
N ALA A 68 11.07 4.32 -0.43
CA ALA A 68 10.64 5.14 0.68
C ALA A 68 11.74 5.31 1.73
N VAL A 69 11.67 6.41 2.46
CA VAL A 69 12.57 6.75 3.56
C VAL A 69 11.74 7.02 4.80
N GLY A 70 12.08 6.33 5.89
CA GLY A 70 11.57 6.57 7.23
C GLY A 70 12.57 7.36 8.05
N LEU A 71 12.11 8.47 8.63
CA LEU A 71 12.92 9.36 9.44
C LEU A 71 12.51 9.24 10.91
N HIS A 72 13.44 8.82 11.77
CA HIS A 72 13.27 8.76 13.22
C HIS A 72 12.01 8.00 13.66
N ASP A 73 11.63 6.96 12.89
CA ASP A 73 10.40 6.19 13.11
C ASP A 73 9.14 7.09 13.30
N THR A 74 9.14 8.26 12.70
CA THR A 74 8.10 9.29 12.87
C THR A 74 7.52 9.76 11.54
N VAL A 75 8.36 10.05 10.56
CA VAL A 75 7.95 10.55 9.24
C VAL A 75 8.42 9.60 8.15
N GLU A 76 7.58 9.39 7.15
CA GLU A 76 7.89 8.58 5.98
C GLU A 76 7.60 9.40 4.72
N ALA A 77 8.53 9.38 3.78
CA ALA A 77 8.33 9.90 2.42
C ALA A 77 8.55 8.78 1.40
N SER A 78 7.71 8.72 0.36
CA SER A 78 7.77 7.67 -0.65
C SER A 78 7.58 8.18 -2.06
N LEU A 79 8.18 7.47 -3.02
CA LEU A 79 8.01 7.67 -4.46
C LEU A 79 7.70 6.32 -5.10
N THR A 80 6.65 6.27 -5.92
CA THR A 80 6.21 5.04 -6.56
C THR A 80 5.74 5.27 -7.97
N GLN A 81 6.06 4.35 -8.85
CA GLN A 81 5.62 4.37 -10.24
C GLN A 81 4.94 3.06 -10.60
N TRP A 82 3.76 3.16 -11.21
CA TRP A 82 2.97 2.03 -11.70
C TRP A 82 2.93 2.00 -13.21
N ARG A 83 2.94 0.79 -13.75
CA ARG A 83 2.62 0.51 -15.14
C ARG A 83 1.64 -0.66 -15.20
N PHE A 84 0.45 -0.38 -15.69
CA PHE A 84 -0.66 -1.35 -15.77
C PHE A 84 -0.97 -1.66 -17.23
N GLY A 85 -0.73 -2.89 -17.64
CA GLY A 85 -1.05 -3.39 -18.98
C GLY A 85 -2.54 -3.70 -19.12
N LEU A 86 -3.17 -3.25 -20.20
CA LEU A 86 -4.61 -3.37 -20.46
C LEU A 86 -5.02 -4.68 -21.13
N SER A 87 -4.09 -5.63 -21.30
CA SER A 87 -4.36 -6.95 -21.88
C SER A 87 -5.03 -6.85 -23.28
N ASP A 88 -6.03 -7.67 -23.53
CA ASP A 88 -6.87 -7.70 -24.72
C ASP A 88 -7.95 -6.59 -24.75
N THR A 89 -8.21 -5.91 -23.63
CA THR A 89 -9.17 -4.81 -23.54
C THR A 89 -8.75 -3.62 -24.42
N VAL A 90 -7.46 -3.26 -24.39
CA VAL A 90 -6.82 -2.32 -25.32
C VAL A 90 -5.41 -2.84 -25.63
N PRO A 91 -5.25 -3.68 -26.67
CA PRO A 91 -4.00 -4.34 -26.96
C PRO A 91 -2.81 -3.39 -27.12
N GLY A 92 -1.68 -3.73 -26.50
CA GLY A 92 -0.46 -2.93 -26.56
C GLY A 92 -0.44 -1.66 -25.71
N GLN A 93 -1.56 -1.28 -25.09
CA GLN A 93 -1.66 -0.08 -24.26
C GLN A 93 -1.40 -0.37 -22.78
N SER A 94 -0.92 0.66 -22.09
CA SER A 94 -0.72 0.62 -20.64
C SER A 94 -1.05 1.95 -20.00
N LEU A 95 -1.63 1.89 -18.80
CA LEU A 95 -1.82 3.05 -17.94
C LEU A 95 -0.59 3.23 -17.05
N LYS A 96 -0.35 4.47 -16.64
CA LYS A 96 0.74 4.81 -15.73
C LYS A 96 0.20 5.63 -14.56
N LEU A 97 0.79 5.47 -13.39
CA LEU A 97 0.47 6.27 -12.22
C LEU A 97 1.78 6.57 -11.48
N ASN A 98 2.02 7.85 -11.20
CA ASN A 98 3.12 8.30 -10.36
C ASN A 98 2.53 8.73 -9.02
N ILE A 99 3.15 8.32 -7.92
CA ILE A 99 2.67 8.58 -6.56
C ILE A 99 3.82 9.15 -5.73
N VAL A 100 3.55 10.26 -5.05
CA VAL A 100 4.40 10.81 -3.99
C VAL A 100 3.64 10.70 -2.69
N GLY A 101 4.18 10.00 -1.73
CA GLY A 101 3.57 9.76 -0.42
C GLY A 101 4.30 10.47 0.70
N LEU A 102 3.54 10.91 1.69
CA LEU A 102 4.02 11.40 2.97
C LEU A 102 3.16 10.80 4.07
N LYS A 103 3.78 10.29 5.13
CA LYS A 103 3.09 9.75 6.31
C LYS A 103 3.77 10.26 7.58
N TRP A 104 2.98 10.53 8.58
CA TRP A 104 3.43 10.98 9.89
C TRP A 104 2.76 10.16 10.99
N ARG A 105 3.56 9.48 11.81
CA ARG A 105 3.12 8.85 13.05
C ARG A 105 2.83 9.93 14.07
N VAL A 106 1.57 10.07 14.45
CA VAL A 106 1.10 11.15 15.33
C VAL A 106 0.93 10.70 16.77
N PHE A 107 0.76 9.38 17.02
CA PHE A 107 0.50 8.86 18.37
C PHE A 107 0.82 7.37 18.47
N GLY A 108 1.23 6.93 19.67
CA GLY A 108 1.44 5.54 20.03
C GLY A 108 2.67 4.89 19.39
N ASP A 109 2.93 3.68 19.81
CA ASP A 109 4.03 2.85 19.30
C ASP A 109 3.62 1.36 19.32
N THR A 110 3.67 0.69 18.16
CA THR A 110 3.27 -0.71 18.05
C THR A 110 4.21 -1.67 18.79
N VAL A 111 5.46 -1.27 19.00
CA VAL A 111 6.49 -2.09 19.62
C VAL A 111 6.59 -1.82 21.11
N TYR A 112 6.62 -0.54 21.52
CA TYR A 112 6.82 -0.16 22.92
C TYR A 112 5.52 -0.01 23.73
N ASP A 113 4.35 0.18 23.05
CA ASP A 113 3.04 0.31 23.70
C ASP A 113 2.17 -0.95 23.53
N GLN A 114 2.78 -2.14 23.46
CA GLN A 114 2.04 -3.40 23.26
C GLN A 114 1.08 -3.72 24.41
N ASP A 115 1.46 -3.36 25.64
CA ASP A 115 0.66 -3.49 26.87
C ASP A 115 -0.43 -2.44 27.02
N LYS A 116 -0.40 -1.39 26.20
CA LYS A 116 -1.40 -0.31 26.22
C LYS A 116 -2.65 -0.67 25.42
N PRO A 117 -3.84 -0.15 25.75
CA PRO A 117 -5.05 -0.42 24.99
C PRO A 117 -5.13 0.30 23.65
N TRP A 118 -4.40 1.39 23.47
CA TRP A 118 -4.45 2.22 22.24
C TRP A 118 -3.56 1.68 21.12
N PRO A 119 -3.94 1.94 19.86
CA PRO A 119 -3.11 1.64 18.70
C PRO A 119 -2.08 2.75 18.45
N GLN A 120 -1.11 2.45 17.59
CA GLN A 120 -0.32 3.47 16.92
C GLN A 120 -1.19 4.14 15.85
N LEU A 121 -1.13 5.48 15.76
CA LEU A 121 -1.85 6.26 14.79
C LEU A 121 -0.90 7.00 13.85
N ALA A 122 -1.23 6.99 12.56
CA ALA A 122 -0.54 7.78 11.55
C ALA A 122 -1.56 8.45 10.62
N ILE A 123 -1.18 9.61 10.13
CA ILE A 123 -1.88 10.32 9.05
C ILE A 123 -0.98 10.33 7.82
N GLY A 124 -1.58 10.27 6.64
CA GLY A 124 -0.81 10.29 5.40
C GLY A 124 -1.54 10.97 4.25
N ALA A 125 -0.73 11.38 3.28
CA ALA A 125 -1.18 11.95 2.02
C ALA A 125 -0.43 11.29 0.86
N GLN A 126 -1.13 11.00 -0.24
CA GLN A 126 -0.57 10.42 -1.46
C GLN A 126 -1.00 11.25 -2.65
N PHE A 127 -0.10 12.09 -3.14
CA PHE A 127 -0.30 12.80 -4.40
C PHE A 127 -0.11 11.82 -5.56
N LYS A 128 -1.12 11.72 -6.40
CA LYS A 128 -1.22 10.77 -7.51
C LYS A 128 -1.39 11.51 -8.82
N HIS A 129 -0.64 11.11 -9.84
CA HIS A 129 -0.69 11.68 -11.17
C HIS A 129 -0.66 10.59 -12.24
N ASN A 130 -1.69 10.57 -13.09
CA ASN A 130 -1.74 9.73 -14.29
C ASN A 130 -1.21 10.54 -15.50
N PRO A 131 0.02 10.30 -15.98
CA PRO A 131 0.59 11.04 -17.09
C PRO A 131 0.00 10.63 -18.46
N ALA A 132 -0.73 9.50 -18.52
CA ALA A 132 -1.36 8.97 -19.74
C ALA A 132 -2.89 9.07 -19.64
N PHE A 133 -3.42 10.27 -19.48
CA PHE A 133 -4.82 10.55 -19.14
C PHE A 133 -5.83 10.32 -20.27
N GLY A 134 -5.40 10.04 -21.50
CA GLY A 134 -6.31 9.90 -22.66
C GLY A 134 -7.41 8.84 -22.47
N ILE A 135 -7.04 7.63 -22.08
CA ILE A 135 -8.01 6.54 -21.80
C ILE A 135 -8.90 6.88 -20.59
N PRO A 136 -8.40 7.31 -19.44
CA PRO A 136 -9.22 7.75 -18.32
C PRO A 136 -10.23 8.86 -18.70
N ALA A 137 -9.81 9.86 -19.47
CA ALA A 137 -10.67 10.94 -19.92
C ALA A 137 -11.80 10.42 -20.84
N ALA A 138 -11.48 9.51 -21.78
CA ALA A 138 -12.48 8.89 -22.64
C ALA A 138 -13.52 8.05 -21.88
N LEU A 139 -13.16 7.54 -20.69
CA LEU A 139 -14.06 6.83 -19.76
C LEU A 139 -14.84 7.77 -18.84
N GLY A 140 -14.62 9.09 -18.94
CA GLY A 140 -15.32 10.11 -18.17
C GLY A 140 -14.64 10.53 -16.87
N ALA A 141 -13.38 10.17 -16.65
CA ALA A 141 -12.64 10.66 -15.50
C ALA A 141 -12.45 12.19 -15.57
N ALA A 142 -12.73 12.89 -14.47
CA ALA A 142 -12.70 14.35 -14.42
C ALA A 142 -11.27 14.92 -14.32
N HIS A 143 -10.36 14.21 -13.62
CA HIS A 143 -9.04 14.74 -13.33
C HIS A 143 -7.94 13.70 -13.53
N ALA A 144 -6.77 14.16 -14.04
CA ALA A 144 -5.56 13.33 -14.19
C ALA A 144 -4.76 13.19 -12.90
N ARG A 145 -5.01 14.03 -11.92
CA ARG A 145 -4.25 14.09 -10.65
C ARG A 145 -5.14 14.45 -9.48
N ASP A 146 -4.80 13.91 -8.32
CA ASP A 146 -5.42 14.26 -7.04
C ASP A 146 -4.53 13.79 -5.88
N THR A 147 -4.93 14.14 -4.65
CA THR A 147 -4.27 13.69 -3.42
C THR A 147 -5.24 12.89 -2.58
N ASP A 148 -4.95 11.64 -2.29
CA ASP A 148 -5.65 10.89 -1.26
C ASP A 148 -5.10 11.25 0.13
N PHE A 149 -5.97 11.37 1.12
CA PHE A 149 -5.59 11.50 2.53
C PHE A 149 -6.07 10.27 3.29
N TYR A 150 -5.31 9.83 4.28
CA TYR A 150 -5.73 8.70 5.10
C TYR A 150 -5.28 8.85 6.56
N VAL A 151 -6.02 8.16 7.43
CA VAL A 151 -5.64 7.90 8.82
C VAL A 151 -5.54 6.40 8.97
N ALA A 152 -4.46 5.93 9.56
CA ALA A 152 -4.24 4.51 9.84
C ALA A 152 -4.07 4.30 11.35
N ALA A 153 -4.66 3.21 11.86
CA ALA A 153 -4.55 2.76 13.25
C ALA A 153 -4.07 1.32 13.26
N THR A 154 -2.87 1.08 13.77
CA THR A 154 -2.24 -0.25 13.81
C THR A 154 -2.00 -0.67 15.25
N LYS A 155 -2.37 -1.90 15.59
CA LYS A 155 -2.10 -2.51 16.89
C LYS A 155 -1.43 -3.87 16.71
N VAL A 156 -0.44 -4.12 17.53
CA VAL A 156 0.22 -5.42 17.65
C VAL A 156 -0.07 -5.99 19.03
N TRP A 157 -0.37 -7.26 19.10
CA TRP A 157 -0.50 -8.04 20.33
C TRP A 157 0.53 -9.16 20.31
N LEU A 158 1.31 -9.27 21.37
CA LEU A 158 2.13 -10.46 21.60
C LEU A 158 1.23 -11.62 22.03
N ALA A 159 1.50 -12.80 21.49
CA ALA A 159 0.71 -14.00 21.76
C ALA A 159 -0.81 -13.79 21.62
N GLY A 160 -1.24 -13.04 20.60
CA GLY A 160 -2.65 -12.72 20.31
C GLY A 160 -3.43 -13.93 19.83
N LEU A 161 -3.80 -13.98 18.55
CA LEU A 161 -4.59 -15.07 17.98
C LEU A 161 -3.81 -16.39 18.00
N GLY A 162 -4.36 -17.39 18.68
CA GLY A 162 -3.77 -18.74 18.77
C GLY A 162 -2.37 -18.77 19.40
N GLY A 163 -1.98 -17.76 20.18
CA GLY A 163 -0.66 -17.64 20.77
C GLY A 163 0.41 -17.02 19.84
N PHE A 164 0.04 -16.63 18.63
CA PHE A 164 0.93 -15.96 17.68
C PHE A 164 0.91 -14.43 17.84
N ASN A 165 2.04 -13.78 17.59
CA ASN A 165 2.06 -12.33 17.49
C ASN A 165 1.12 -11.88 16.37
N THR A 166 0.18 -10.99 16.71
CA THR A 166 -0.93 -10.62 15.83
C THR A 166 -0.91 -9.12 15.58
N LEU A 167 -1.07 -8.72 14.33
CA LEU A 167 -1.21 -7.34 13.91
C LEU A 167 -2.61 -7.12 13.33
N ALA A 168 -3.30 -6.08 13.77
CA ALA A 168 -4.49 -5.57 13.10
C ALA A 168 -4.30 -4.10 12.73
N ASN A 169 -4.85 -3.72 11.58
CA ASN A 169 -4.85 -2.34 11.09
C ASN A 169 -6.21 -1.97 10.53
N LEU A 170 -6.66 -0.76 10.84
CA LEU A 170 -7.81 -0.11 10.24
C LEU A 170 -7.37 1.23 9.68
N SER A 171 -7.78 1.53 8.45
CA SER A 171 -7.51 2.81 7.81
C SER A 171 -8.79 3.41 7.23
N LEU A 172 -8.89 4.74 7.28
CA LEU A 172 -9.92 5.50 6.62
C LEU A 172 -9.27 6.42 5.61
N ARG A 173 -9.65 6.31 4.35
CA ARG A 173 -9.11 7.08 3.24
C ARG A 173 -10.16 8.01 2.65
N SER A 174 -9.83 9.29 2.51
CA SER A 174 -10.59 10.27 1.73
C SER A 174 -10.05 10.28 0.31
N THR A 175 -10.86 9.81 -0.65
CA THR A 175 -10.43 9.62 -2.05
C THR A 175 -11.57 9.83 -3.04
N ARG A 176 -11.24 10.11 -4.29
CA ARG A 176 -12.08 10.00 -5.48
C ARG A 176 -11.33 9.27 -6.62
N ALA A 177 -10.34 8.47 -6.28
CA ALA A 177 -9.49 7.74 -7.22
C ALA A 177 -10.25 6.56 -7.84
N ASN A 178 -10.28 6.49 -9.17
CA ASN A 178 -10.83 5.37 -9.92
C ASN A 178 -9.72 4.32 -10.12
N GLN A 179 -9.96 3.05 -9.79
CA GLN A 179 -8.96 1.98 -9.81
C GLN A 179 -7.62 2.43 -9.19
N PHE A 180 -7.69 2.91 -7.92
CA PHE A 180 -6.54 3.45 -7.18
C PHE A 180 -5.91 4.73 -7.78
N GLY A 181 -6.50 5.31 -8.84
CA GLY A 181 -5.98 6.46 -9.59
C GLY A 181 -5.49 6.11 -11.01
N LEU A 182 -5.37 4.83 -11.36
CA LEU A 182 -5.01 4.41 -12.72
C LEU A 182 -5.99 4.91 -13.77
N LEU A 183 -7.28 5.00 -13.42
CA LEU A 183 -8.32 5.55 -14.30
C LEU A 183 -8.69 7.00 -13.93
N GLY A 184 -7.72 7.77 -13.42
CA GLY A 184 -7.93 9.16 -13.02
C GLY A 184 -8.80 9.31 -11.77
N PHE A 185 -9.42 10.47 -11.62
CA PHE A 185 -10.09 10.85 -10.38
C PHE A 185 -11.42 11.52 -10.66
N GLY A 186 -12.46 11.17 -9.87
CA GLY A 186 -13.82 11.64 -10.08
C GLY A 186 -14.43 11.16 -11.38
N GLY A 187 -15.65 11.56 -11.67
CA GLY A 187 -16.35 11.20 -12.89
C GLY A 187 -17.82 11.57 -12.89
N PRO A 188 -18.60 11.12 -13.90
CA PRO A 188 -19.99 11.53 -14.09
C PRO A 188 -20.93 11.10 -12.95
N LEU A 189 -20.64 10.03 -12.22
CA LEU A 189 -21.45 9.62 -11.06
C LEU A 189 -21.11 10.43 -9.81
N SER A 190 -19.84 10.78 -9.62
CA SER A 190 -19.39 11.61 -8.50
C SER A 190 -18.00 12.18 -8.75
N ASP A 191 -17.87 13.49 -8.57
CA ASP A 191 -16.56 14.17 -8.51
C ASP A 191 -16.19 14.57 -7.07
N ARG A 192 -16.95 14.11 -6.09
CA ARG A 192 -16.70 14.39 -4.67
C ARG A 192 -15.81 13.31 -4.05
N ARG A 193 -14.99 13.71 -3.08
CA ARG A 193 -14.27 12.77 -2.23
C ARG A 193 -15.24 11.99 -1.35
N SER A 194 -14.95 10.74 -1.14
CA SER A 194 -15.68 9.87 -0.22
C SER A 194 -14.72 9.16 0.71
N TRP A 195 -15.18 8.90 1.91
CA TRP A 195 -14.43 8.09 2.88
C TRP A 195 -14.57 6.61 2.55
N ARG A 196 -13.43 5.92 2.49
CA ARG A 196 -13.35 4.48 2.21
C ARG A 196 -12.58 3.79 3.32
N ALA A 197 -13.12 2.67 3.78
CA ALA A 197 -12.50 1.87 4.81
C ALA A 197 -11.50 0.88 4.20
N GLU A 198 -10.43 0.63 4.94
CA GLU A 198 -9.40 -0.36 4.61
C GLU A 198 -9.05 -1.11 5.89
N ALA A 199 -8.76 -2.41 5.80
CA ALA A 199 -8.44 -3.24 6.96
C ALA A 199 -7.36 -4.26 6.61
N SER A 200 -6.56 -4.63 7.60
CA SER A 200 -5.58 -5.72 7.51
C SER A 200 -5.55 -6.50 8.81
N LEU A 201 -5.35 -7.81 8.71
CA LEU A 201 -5.06 -8.70 9.82
C LEU A 201 -3.91 -9.61 9.44
N ALA A 202 -2.90 -9.73 10.30
CA ALA A 202 -1.77 -10.62 10.09
C ALA A 202 -1.37 -11.32 11.37
N VAL A 203 -0.86 -12.53 11.24
CA VAL A 203 -0.24 -13.31 12.32
C VAL A 203 1.18 -13.68 11.92
N LEU A 204 2.13 -13.53 12.84
CA LEU A 204 3.50 -13.99 12.66
C LEU A 204 3.56 -15.46 13.12
N LEU A 205 3.63 -16.39 12.15
CA LEU A 205 3.79 -17.81 12.45
C LEU A 205 5.18 -18.13 12.99
N ARG A 206 6.16 -17.33 12.61
CA ARG A 206 7.55 -17.33 13.06
C ARG A 206 8.04 -15.88 13.03
N ASP A 207 9.19 -15.61 13.63
CA ASP A 207 9.79 -14.27 13.66
C ASP A 207 10.07 -13.69 12.25
N ASP A 208 10.21 -14.57 11.26
CA ASP A 208 10.52 -14.23 9.86
C ASP A 208 9.36 -14.47 8.89
N LEU A 209 8.20 -14.99 9.34
CA LEU A 209 7.09 -15.34 8.44
C LEU A 209 5.75 -14.85 8.99
N ALA A 210 5.11 -13.94 8.27
CA ALA A 210 3.77 -13.47 8.53
C ALA A 210 2.77 -14.00 7.49
N LEU A 211 1.58 -14.38 7.94
CA LEU A 211 0.41 -14.63 7.09
C LEU A 211 -0.67 -13.62 7.42
N GLY A 212 -1.39 -13.16 6.42
CA GLY A 212 -2.45 -12.19 6.65
C GLY A 212 -3.40 -12.03 5.48
N GLY A 213 -4.35 -11.12 5.66
CA GLY A 213 -5.28 -10.73 4.62
C GLY A 213 -5.62 -9.26 4.74
N GLU A 214 -5.97 -8.67 3.62
CA GLU A 214 -6.32 -7.26 3.52
C GLU A 214 -7.61 -7.08 2.75
N TRP A 215 -8.27 -5.99 3.07
CA TRP A 215 -9.50 -5.55 2.40
C TRP A 215 -9.45 -4.03 2.24
N ARG A 216 -9.83 -3.55 1.02
CA ARG A 216 -9.83 -2.14 0.67
C ARG A 216 -11.05 -1.79 -0.17
N ASP A 217 -11.85 -0.84 0.30
CA ASP A 217 -12.99 -0.30 -0.44
C ASP A 217 -12.52 0.72 -1.51
N LYS A 218 -13.31 0.86 -2.58
CA LYS A 218 -13.06 1.79 -3.68
C LYS A 218 -14.31 2.63 -3.98
N PRO A 219 -14.17 3.95 -4.31
CA PRO A 219 -15.29 4.75 -4.75
C PRO A 219 -15.73 4.34 -6.16
N ASN A 220 -17.02 4.51 -6.46
CA ASN A 220 -17.60 4.27 -7.78
C ASN A 220 -18.00 5.60 -8.41
N ASN A 221 -17.13 6.19 -9.24
CA ASN A 221 -17.32 7.52 -9.80
C ASN A 221 -17.57 7.50 -11.32
N LEU A 222 -17.14 6.42 -12.01
CA LEU A 222 -17.31 6.28 -13.46
C LEU A 222 -18.62 5.57 -13.80
N ALA A 223 -19.31 6.01 -14.86
CA ALA A 223 -20.50 5.35 -15.35
C ALA A 223 -20.18 4.12 -16.24
N SER A 224 -18.96 4.04 -16.77
CA SER A 224 -18.54 3.02 -17.75
C SER A 224 -18.48 1.62 -17.15
N PHE A 225 -18.20 1.48 -15.86
CA PHE A 225 -18.17 0.21 -15.12
C PHE A 225 -18.24 0.45 -13.61
N ARG A 226 -18.75 -0.56 -12.91
CA ARG A 226 -18.86 -0.53 -11.46
C ARG A 226 -17.54 -0.92 -10.81
N GLU A 227 -17.06 -0.09 -9.90
CA GLU A 227 -15.93 -0.43 -9.01
C GLU A 227 -16.36 -1.42 -7.94
N GLU A 228 -15.48 -2.36 -7.63
CA GLU A 228 -15.64 -3.33 -6.56
C GLU A 228 -14.42 -3.25 -5.63
N ARG A 229 -14.58 -3.70 -4.40
CA ARG A 229 -13.49 -3.77 -3.41
C ARG A 229 -12.28 -4.53 -3.95
N ALA A 230 -11.12 -4.29 -3.37
CA ALA A 230 -9.95 -5.14 -3.49
C ALA A 230 -9.70 -5.90 -2.18
N ALA A 231 -9.16 -7.10 -2.28
CA ALA A 231 -8.77 -7.91 -1.13
C ALA A 231 -7.59 -8.82 -1.50
N ASP A 232 -6.86 -9.27 -0.51
CA ASP A 232 -5.84 -10.29 -0.68
C ASP A 232 -5.73 -11.23 0.52
N LEU A 233 -5.00 -12.34 0.27
CA LEU A 233 -4.41 -13.20 1.30
C LEU A 233 -2.93 -13.28 1.00
N PHE A 234 -2.08 -12.93 1.94
CA PHE A 234 -0.64 -12.81 1.72
C PHE A 234 0.19 -13.65 2.69
N ALA A 235 1.38 -14.00 2.23
CA ALA A 235 2.49 -14.49 3.03
C ALA A 235 3.68 -13.54 2.83
N ALA A 236 4.22 -12.98 3.91
CA ALA A 236 5.40 -12.14 3.89
C ALA A 236 6.55 -12.85 4.62
N TRP A 237 7.61 -13.13 3.89
CA TRP A 237 8.82 -13.75 4.40
C TRP A 237 9.94 -12.71 4.49
N PHE A 238 10.40 -12.46 5.70
CA PHE A 238 11.53 -11.60 6.01
C PHE A 238 12.81 -12.46 5.99
N VAL A 239 13.40 -12.63 4.80
CA VAL A 239 14.59 -13.47 4.58
C VAL A 239 15.73 -13.08 5.50
N ASN A 240 15.90 -11.79 5.71
CA ASN A 240 16.79 -11.19 6.69
C ASN A 240 16.37 -9.71 6.91
N ARG A 241 17.12 -8.96 7.72
CA ARG A 241 16.84 -7.53 7.97
C ARG A 241 16.94 -6.60 6.74
N HIS A 242 17.47 -7.08 5.62
CA HIS A 242 17.64 -6.29 4.40
C HIS A 242 16.76 -6.74 3.25
N LEU A 243 16.12 -7.90 3.35
CA LEU A 243 15.36 -8.49 2.25
C LEU A 243 14.07 -9.12 2.74
N SER A 244 12.95 -8.73 2.13
CA SER A 244 11.68 -9.41 2.31
C SER A 244 11.03 -9.75 0.98
N LEU A 245 10.26 -10.86 0.98
CA LEU A 245 9.50 -11.36 -0.14
C LEU A 245 8.04 -11.49 0.29
N THR A 246 7.12 -10.90 -0.47
CA THR A 246 5.68 -11.05 -0.23
C THR A 246 5.03 -11.73 -1.43
N LEU A 247 4.30 -12.80 -1.15
CA LEU A 247 3.43 -13.49 -2.09
C LEU A 247 1.99 -13.28 -1.65
N ALA A 248 1.07 -12.98 -2.58
CA ALA A 248 -0.34 -12.91 -2.27
C ALA A 248 -1.22 -13.45 -3.40
N TRP A 249 -2.40 -13.92 -3.00
CA TRP A 249 -3.53 -14.11 -3.88
C TRP A 249 -4.44 -12.91 -3.76
N VAL A 250 -4.56 -12.13 -4.84
CA VAL A 250 -5.33 -10.88 -4.86
C VAL A 250 -6.65 -11.06 -5.59
N ASP A 251 -7.69 -10.38 -5.11
CA ASP A 251 -8.94 -10.13 -5.81
C ASP A 251 -9.09 -8.61 -5.97
N LEU A 252 -8.93 -8.11 -7.17
CA LEU A 252 -9.00 -6.68 -7.48
C LEU A 252 -10.40 -6.22 -7.89
N GLY A 253 -11.39 -7.13 -7.81
CA GLY A 253 -12.77 -6.87 -8.21
C GLY A 253 -12.95 -6.74 -9.71
N ASN A 254 -13.82 -5.84 -10.13
CA ASN A 254 -14.10 -5.59 -11.54
C ASN A 254 -13.03 -4.66 -12.16
N ILE A 255 -12.44 -5.09 -13.26
CA ILE A 255 -11.54 -4.27 -14.10
C ILE A 255 -12.07 -4.28 -15.52
N ALA A 256 -12.42 -3.12 -16.06
CA ALA A 256 -12.89 -2.95 -17.44
C ALA A 256 -14.06 -3.90 -17.81
N ASN A 257 -15.06 -4.01 -16.95
CA ASN A 257 -16.21 -4.92 -17.06
C ASN A 257 -15.88 -6.43 -17.07
N LYS A 258 -14.66 -6.79 -16.67
CA LYS A 258 -14.29 -8.17 -16.36
C LYS A 258 -14.36 -8.35 -14.83
N PRO A 259 -15.38 -9.04 -14.30
CA PRO A 259 -15.55 -9.21 -12.85
C PRO A 259 -14.50 -10.16 -12.27
N SER A 260 -14.36 -10.13 -10.95
CA SER A 260 -13.56 -11.08 -10.17
C SER A 260 -12.12 -11.22 -10.69
N GLN A 261 -11.45 -10.10 -10.90
CA GLN A 261 -10.06 -10.10 -11.38
C GLN A 261 -9.11 -10.57 -10.29
N ARG A 262 -9.01 -11.90 -10.16
CA ARG A 262 -8.15 -12.60 -9.21
C ARG A 262 -6.81 -12.93 -9.83
N GLY A 263 -5.78 -13.00 -8.99
CA GLY A 263 -4.46 -13.33 -9.50
C GLY A 263 -3.37 -13.41 -8.46
N ALA A 264 -2.16 -13.58 -8.96
CA ALA A 264 -0.96 -13.64 -8.13
C ALA A 264 -0.30 -12.26 -7.99
N TYR A 265 0.20 -12.02 -6.80
CA TYR A 265 0.99 -10.84 -6.42
C TYR A 265 2.34 -11.33 -5.89
N LEU A 266 3.40 -10.71 -6.35
CA LEU A 266 4.77 -10.92 -5.90
C LEU A 266 5.41 -9.57 -5.65
N SER A 267 5.98 -9.36 -4.46
CA SER A 267 6.75 -8.16 -4.13
C SER A 267 8.09 -8.54 -3.51
N LEU A 268 9.14 -7.89 -3.95
CA LEU A 268 10.48 -7.94 -3.39
C LEU A 268 10.82 -6.58 -2.82
N GLN A 269 11.28 -6.53 -1.57
CA GLN A 269 11.69 -5.31 -0.89
C GLN A 269 13.10 -5.47 -0.35
N GLY A 270 13.96 -4.51 -0.68
CA GLY A 270 15.27 -4.31 -0.05
C GLY A 270 15.19 -3.19 0.98
N ALA A 271 15.84 -3.36 2.14
CA ALA A 271 15.88 -2.38 3.23
C ALA A 271 17.33 -2.06 3.65
N LEU A 272 17.57 -0.79 4.01
CA LEU A 272 18.82 -0.25 4.53
C LEU A 272 18.58 0.33 5.92
#